data_acaca9662e24b0c9ad6a413f27d86790
#
_entry.id   acaca9662e24b0c9ad6a413f27d86790
#
_cell.length_a   1.000
_cell.length_b   1.000
_cell.length_c   1.000
_cell.angle_alpha   90.00
_cell.angle_beta   90.00
_cell.angle_gamma   90.00
#
_symmetry.space_group_name_H-M   'P 1'
#
loop_
_entity.id
_entity.type
_entity.pdbx_description
1 polymer ?
#
loop_
_entity_poly.entity_id
_entity_poly.type
_entity_poly.pdbx_seq_one_letter_code
_entity_poly.pdbx_strand_id
1 'polypeptide(L)'
;NYVMKKEKQTIEELLTAFEKYLISLKRSRFTIRQYKGIWKSFKDYTTTHGIHCYDRSVGDQFIKSQLGDYNYSTLSQIEKRLVNTIDSLYVFQQEGALHMGPAPLKRKPPRKFEGEIGLVMQTFINYKKTVFSLAKTTLNGHNQFLHEFLMFLTGEGVTKMTSINQVYIFSFIKKLPANKLAVNHSKLGVVKAFLRYAFEEQLISTDYSNAIYRNNHK
;
A
#
# COMPACT_ATOMS: atom_id res chain seq x y z
N ASN A 1 -2.35 32.80 39.28
CA ASN A 1 -2.24 31.95 38.12
C ASN A 1 -1.26 30.82 38.41
N TYR A 2 -1.78 29.71 38.98
CA TYR A 2 -1.01 28.47 39.15
C TYR A 2 -0.98 27.76 37.77
N VAL A 3 0.12 27.91 37.05
CA VAL A 3 0.42 27.04 35.90
C VAL A 3 0.79 25.69 36.52
N MET A 4 -0.16 24.75 36.53
CA MET A 4 0.15 23.34 36.85
C MET A 4 1.22 22.87 35.85
N LYS A 5 2.47 22.66 36.33
CA LYS A 5 3.47 21.91 35.56
C LYS A 5 2.88 20.53 35.31
N LYS A 6 2.49 20.26 34.05
CA LYS A 6 2.20 18.88 33.62
C LYS A 6 3.42 18.04 34.00
N GLU A 7 3.23 17.07 34.89
CA GLU A 7 4.28 16.09 35.19
C GLU A 7 4.79 15.53 33.87
N LYS A 8 6.14 15.49 33.72
CA LYS A 8 6.73 14.99 32.48
C LYS A 8 6.44 13.49 32.41
N GLN A 9 5.49 13.12 31.56
CA GLN A 9 5.14 11.73 31.28
C GLN A 9 6.35 10.98 30.73
N THR A 10 6.59 9.77 31.21
CA THR A 10 7.67 8.92 30.69
C THR A 10 7.34 8.50 29.24
N ILE A 11 8.38 8.18 28.48
CA ILE A 11 8.22 7.70 27.09
C ILE A 11 7.34 6.44 27.06
N GLU A 12 7.49 5.55 28.03
CA GLU A 12 6.71 4.30 28.08
C GLU A 12 5.23 4.54 28.35
N GLU A 13 4.92 5.43 29.29
CA GLU A 13 3.53 5.84 29.57
C GLU A 13 2.90 6.52 28.36
N LEU A 14 3.65 7.40 27.68
CA LEU A 14 3.19 8.11 26.49
C LEU A 14 2.88 7.13 25.36
N LEU A 15 3.77 6.19 25.06
CA LEU A 15 3.56 5.19 24.01
C LEU A 15 2.38 4.27 24.33
N THR A 16 2.23 3.88 25.59
CA THR A 16 1.11 3.05 26.05
C THR A 16 -0.23 3.79 25.90
N ALA A 17 -0.27 5.07 26.32
CA ALA A 17 -1.45 5.90 26.17
C ALA A 17 -1.81 6.11 24.70
N PHE A 18 -0.80 6.34 23.86
CA PHE A 18 -1.04 6.54 22.42
C PHE A 18 -1.52 5.24 21.75
N GLU A 19 -1.03 4.07 22.13
CA GLU A 19 -1.56 2.80 21.65
C GLU A 19 -3.03 2.63 21.99
N LYS A 20 -3.42 2.86 23.25
CA LYS A 20 -4.82 2.81 23.70
C LYS A 20 -5.69 3.77 22.88
N TYR A 21 -5.19 4.97 22.61
CA TYR A 21 -5.87 5.95 21.80
C TYR A 21 -6.07 5.47 20.35
N LEU A 22 -5.05 4.89 19.71
CA LEU A 22 -5.18 4.32 18.35
C LEU A 22 -6.20 3.17 18.30
N ILE A 23 -6.27 2.36 19.36
CA ILE A 23 -7.27 1.28 19.49
C ILE A 23 -8.68 1.88 19.61
N SER A 24 -8.86 2.92 20.43
CA SER A 24 -10.16 3.61 20.59
C SER A 24 -10.66 4.22 19.28
N LEU A 25 -9.75 4.68 18.43
CA LEU A 25 -10.04 5.14 17.06
C LEU A 25 -10.32 4.01 16.07
N LYS A 26 -10.40 2.75 16.53
CA LYS A 26 -10.63 1.55 15.69
C LYS A 26 -9.62 1.43 14.54
N ARG A 27 -8.35 1.85 14.77
CA ARG A 27 -7.30 1.68 13.77
C ARG A 27 -7.03 0.20 13.50
N SER A 28 -6.67 -0.14 12.27
CA SER A 28 -6.40 -1.53 11.90
C SER A 28 -5.20 -2.09 12.68
N ARG A 29 -5.24 -3.40 13.00
CA ARG A 29 -4.10 -4.11 13.64
C ARG A 29 -2.80 -3.92 12.85
N PHE A 30 -2.89 -3.84 11.53
CA PHE A 30 -1.73 -3.59 10.67
C PHE A 30 -1.16 -2.19 10.92
N THR A 31 -2.00 -1.16 11.00
CA THR A 31 -1.57 0.21 11.31
C THR A 31 -0.88 0.26 12.67
N ILE A 32 -1.49 -0.30 13.71
CA ILE A 32 -0.92 -0.32 15.07
C ILE A 32 0.43 -1.05 15.08
N ARG A 33 0.56 -2.18 14.38
CA ARG A 33 1.83 -2.91 14.25
C ARG A 33 2.93 -2.05 13.63
N GLN A 34 2.59 -1.23 12.63
CA GLN A 34 3.55 -0.32 12.00
C GLN A 34 4.06 0.76 12.97
N TYR A 35 3.15 1.35 13.76
CA TYR A 35 3.53 2.28 14.82
C TYR A 35 4.46 1.60 15.83
N LYS A 36 4.09 0.41 16.33
CA LYS A 36 4.88 -0.36 17.28
C LYS A 36 6.29 -0.66 16.77
N GLY A 37 6.47 -0.96 15.49
CA GLY A 37 7.79 -1.18 14.90
C GLY A 37 8.69 0.04 15.04
N ILE A 38 8.17 1.23 14.74
CA ILE A 38 8.90 2.50 14.87
C ILE A 38 9.14 2.84 16.36
N TRP A 39 8.13 2.65 17.21
CA TRP A 39 8.27 2.89 18.65
C TRP A 39 9.32 1.99 19.31
N LYS A 40 9.47 0.75 18.84
CA LYS A 40 10.53 -0.14 19.31
C LYS A 40 11.91 0.48 19.05
N SER A 41 12.18 0.88 17.82
CA SER A 41 13.44 1.54 17.46
C SER A 41 13.64 2.86 18.21
N PHE A 42 12.56 3.60 18.45
CA PHE A 42 12.60 4.82 19.26
C PHE A 42 12.92 4.53 20.74
N LYS A 43 12.30 3.50 21.35
CA LYS A 43 12.62 3.06 22.72
C LYS A 43 14.08 2.62 22.83
N ASP A 44 14.55 1.82 21.87
CA ASP A 44 15.95 1.36 21.86
C ASP A 44 16.91 2.56 21.83
N TYR A 45 16.64 3.56 20.98
CA TYR A 45 17.38 4.81 20.90
C TYR A 45 17.38 5.57 22.22
N THR A 46 16.21 5.81 22.81
CA THR A 46 16.09 6.61 24.04
C THR A 46 16.71 5.90 25.23
N THR A 47 16.62 4.57 25.31
CA THR A 47 17.29 3.76 26.34
C THR A 47 18.82 3.88 26.21
N THR A 48 19.37 3.75 25.01
CA THR A 48 20.81 3.88 24.75
C THR A 48 21.36 5.25 25.15
N HIS A 49 20.55 6.30 25.03
CA HIS A 49 20.95 7.68 25.35
C HIS A 49 20.51 8.14 26.76
N GLY A 50 19.94 7.24 27.58
CA GLY A 50 19.50 7.58 28.96
C GLY A 50 18.34 8.60 28.99
N ILE A 51 17.50 8.65 27.94
CA ILE A 51 16.39 9.61 27.82
C ILE A 51 15.10 8.96 28.36
N HIS A 52 14.53 9.52 29.40
CA HIS A 52 13.33 8.98 30.04
C HIS A 52 12.03 9.70 29.67
N CYS A 53 12.12 10.98 29.31
CA CYS A 53 10.95 11.79 29.00
C CYS A 53 11.00 12.24 27.53
N TYR A 54 9.83 12.29 26.91
CA TYR A 54 9.69 12.74 25.52
C TYR A 54 9.50 14.26 25.45
N ASP A 55 10.20 14.87 24.54
CA ASP A 55 9.89 16.20 24.02
C ASP A 55 10.18 16.27 22.51
N ARG A 56 9.87 17.40 21.87
CA ARG A 56 10.07 17.59 20.42
C ARG A 56 11.52 17.35 20.00
N SER A 57 12.47 17.87 20.79
CA SER A 57 13.90 17.76 20.51
C SER A 57 14.37 16.30 20.46
N VAL A 58 13.88 15.47 21.37
CA VAL A 58 14.18 14.02 21.39
C VAL A 58 13.67 13.33 20.13
N GLY A 59 12.45 13.70 19.69
CA GLY A 59 11.89 13.17 18.45
C GLY A 59 12.71 13.57 17.22
N ASP A 60 13.10 14.84 17.12
CA ASP A 60 13.89 15.38 16.01
C ASP A 60 15.29 14.75 15.98
N GLN A 61 15.94 14.56 17.14
CA GLN A 61 17.24 13.88 17.26
C GLN A 61 17.14 12.41 16.82
N PHE A 62 16.09 11.71 17.22
CA PHE A 62 15.86 10.34 16.74
C PHE A 62 15.68 10.29 15.22
N ILE A 63 14.83 11.15 14.65
CA ILE A 63 14.64 11.20 13.21
C ILE A 63 15.98 11.48 12.51
N LYS A 64 16.75 12.45 13.00
CA LYS A 64 18.06 12.77 12.45
C LYS A 64 19.04 11.61 12.56
N SER A 65 19.02 10.83 13.65
CA SER A 65 19.87 9.65 13.80
C SER A 65 19.56 8.54 12.79
N GLN A 66 18.31 8.46 12.31
CA GLN A 66 17.87 7.44 11.35
C GLN A 66 18.02 7.88 9.88
N LEU A 67 17.85 9.16 9.59
CA LEU A 67 17.75 9.68 8.22
C LEU A 67 18.87 10.66 7.85
N GLY A 68 19.67 11.12 8.82
CA GLY A 68 20.61 12.21 8.61
C GLY A 68 19.90 13.55 8.37
N ASP A 69 20.52 14.42 7.60
CA ASP A 69 19.87 15.63 7.10
C ASP A 69 19.00 15.27 5.88
N TYR A 70 17.70 15.51 5.97
CA TYR A 70 16.74 15.05 4.97
C TYR A 70 15.85 16.18 4.44
N ASN A 71 15.36 15.99 3.22
CA ASN A 71 14.25 16.77 2.69
C ASN A 71 13.00 15.87 2.65
N TYR A 72 11.93 16.24 3.35
CA TYR A 72 10.72 15.44 3.45
C TYR A 72 10.11 15.06 2.09
N SER A 73 10.23 15.93 1.07
CA SER A 73 9.68 15.66 -0.27
C SER A 73 10.36 14.48 -0.97
N THR A 74 11.65 14.26 -0.70
CA THR A 74 12.45 13.20 -1.35
C THR A 74 12.42 11.87 -0.61
N LEU A 75 11.90 11.85 0.63
CA LEU A 75 11.83 10.63 1.43
C LEU A 75 10.95 9.55 0.78
N SER A 76 11.37 8.31 0.95
CA SER A 76 10.54 7.12 0.65
C SER A 76 9.30 7.08 1.54
N GLN A 77 8.31 6.24 1.20
CA GLN A 77 7.10 6.07 2.00
C GLN A 77 7.38 5.50 3.40
N ILE A 78 8.44 4.70 3.56
CA ILE A 78 8.86 4.12 4.84
C ILE A 78 9.44 5.23 5.73
N GLU A 79 10.33 6.05 5.19
CA GLU A 79 10.95 7.18 5.91
C GLU A 79 9.90 8.25 6.27
N LYS A 80 8.99 8.60 5.37
CA LYS A 80 7.85 9.48 5.67
C LYS A 80 7.00 8.95 6.81
N ARG A 81 6.81 7.63 6.87
CA ARG A 81 6.08 7.01 7.96
C ARG A 81 6.81 7.15 9.30
N LEU A 82 8.13 6.99 9.32
CA LEU A 82 8.94 7.21 10.52
C LEU A 82 8.74 8.64 11.04
N VAL A 83 8.95 9.64 10.20
CA VAL A 83 8.77 11.06 10.55
C VAL A 83 7.35 11.30 11.06
N ASN A 84 6.33 10.90 10.30
CA ASN A 84 4.92 11.12 10.67
C ASN A 84 4.52 10.40 11.97
N THR A 85 5.11 9.23 12.27
CA THR A 85 4.84 8.52 13.53
C THR A 85 5.39 9.27 14.73
N ILE A 86 6.60 9.83 14.64
CA ILE A 86 7.22 10.61 15.71
C ILE A 86 6.51 11.97 15.86
N ASP A 87 6.18 12.64 14.76
CA ASP A 87 5.38 13.87 14.80
C ASP A 87 4.01 13.66 15.43
N SER A 88 3.35 12.54 15.12
CA SER A 88 2.07 12.17 15.73
C SER A 88 2.19 11.95 17.24
N LEU A 89 3.31 11.39 17.70
CA LEU A 89 3.57 11.22 19.14
C LEU A 89 3.66 12.56 19.86
N TYR A 90 4.32 13.55 19.24
CA TYR A 90 4.40 14.91 19.78
C TYR A 90 3.03 15.59 19.86
N VAL A 91 2.26 15.54 18.77
CA VAL A 91 0.90 16.12 18.75
C VAL A 91 0.02 15.47 19.82
N PHE A 92 0.07 14.14 19.94
CA PHE A 92 -0.68 13.41 20.97
C PHE A 92 -0.27 13.81 22.38
N GLN A 93 1.02 13.99 22.64
CA GLN A 93 1.51 14.46 23.95
C GLN A 93 0.96 15.85 24.30
N GLN A 94 0.89 16.78 23.33
CA GLN A 94 0.44 18.14 23.56
C GLN A 94 -1.08 18.24 23.75
N GLU A 95 -1.83 17.49 22.95
CA GLU A 95 -3.26 17.69 22.77
C GLU A 95 -4.13 16.53 23.28
N GLY A 96 -3.50 15.38 23.58
CA GLY A 96 -4.22 14.16 23.96
C GLY A 96 -5.00 13.52 22.80
N ALA A 97 -4.92 14.12 21.61
CA ALA A 97 -5.61 13.68 20.41
C ALA A 97 -4.77 13.98 19.16
N LEU A 98 -5.03 13.26 18.09
CA LEU A 98 -4.48 13.59 16.78
C LEU A 98 -5.52 14.41 16.02
N HIS A 99 -5.13 15.54 15.46
CA HIS A 99 -5.90 16.24 14.43
C HIS A 99 -5.91 15.45 13.11
N MET A 100 -6.19 14.18 13.23
CA MET A 100 -6.57 13.40 12.07
C MET A 100 -8.03 13.78 11.82
N GLY A 101 -8.26 14.82 11.04
CA GLY A 101 -9.54 14.96 10.37
C GLY A 101 -9.88 13.56 9.82
N PRO A 102 -11.14 13.13 9.81
CA PRO A 102 -11.51 11.92 9.14
C PRO A 102 -10.90 12.06 7.75
N ALA A 103 -9.84 11.29 7.45
CA ALA A 103 -9.43 11.15 6.08
C ALA A 103 -10.73 10.79 5.38
N PRO A 104 -11.27 11.65 4.50
CA PRO A 104 -12.42 11.26 3.75
C PRO A 104 -11.96 9.99 3.08
N LEU A 105 -12.47 8.87 3.55
CA LEU A 105 -12.42 7.63 2.83
C LEU A 105 -13.19 7.97 1.55
N LYS A 106 -12.53 8.65 0.62
CA LYS A 106 -12.91 8.63 -0.78
C LYS A 106 -12.74 7.16 -1.15
N ARG A 107 -13.75 6.37 -0.77
CA ARG A 107 -13.88 5.01 -1.26
C ARG A 107 -13.86 5.19 -2.76
N LYS A 108 -12.75 4.76 -3.38
CA LYS A 108 -12.71 4.71 -4.82
C LYS A 108 -13.96 3.94 -5.25
N PRO A 109 -14.71 4.44 -6.21
CA PRO A 109 -15.90 3.74 -6.69
C PRO A 109 -15.51 2.29 -7.01
N PRO A 110 -16.40 1.33 -6.79
CA PRO A 110 -16.13 -0.06 -7.11
C PRO A 110 -15.72 -0.15 -8.57
N ARG A 111 -14.67 -0.92 -8.84
CA ARG A 111 -14.20 -1.16 -10.21
C ARG A 111 -15.28 -1.93 -10.97
N LYS A 112 -15.74 -1.37 -12.06
CA LYS A 112 -16.73 -2.01 -12.92
C LYS A 112 -16.02 -2.80 -14.02
N PHE A 113 -16.40 -4.03 -14.19
CA PHE A 113 -15.96 -4.90 -15.28
C PHE A 113 -17.08 -4.99 -16.31
N GLU A 114 -17.12 -4.04 -17.22
CA GLU A 114 -18.17 -3.92 -18.23
C GLU A 114 -17.71 -4.53 -19.57
N GLY A 115 -18.67 -4.92 -20.41
CA GLY A 115 -18.41 -5.53 -21.69
C GLY A 115 -17.98 -7.01 -21.62
N GLU A 116 -17.78 -7.63 -22.78
CA GLU A 116 -17.41 -9.04 -22.93
C GLU A 116 -16.11 -9.37 -22.17
N ILE A 117 -15.06 -8.58 -22.41
CA ILE A 117 -13.76 -8.78 -21.75
C ILE A 117 -13.87 -8.61 -20.23
N GLY A 118 -14.65 -7.62 -19.79
CA GLY A 118 -14.87 -7.38 -18.35
C GLY A 118 -15.56 -8.54 -17.66
N LEU A 119 -16.58 -9.12 -18.28
CA LEU A 119 -17.28 -10.29 -17.76
C LEU A 119 -16.36 -11.52 -17.66
N VAL A 120 -15.53 -11.76 -18.68
CA VAL A 120 -14.54 -12.85 -18.64
C VAL A 120 -13.50 -12.63 -17.53
N MET A 121 -13.02 -11.40 -17.34
CA MET A 121 -12.11 -11.08 -16.24
C MET A 121 -12.75 -11.33 -14.88
N GLN A 122 -14.04 -11.01 -14.73
CA GLN A 122 -14.76 -11.26 -13.48
C GLN A 122 -14.94 -12.77 -13.21
N THR A 123 -15.22 -13.55 -14.25
CA THR A 123 -15.26 -15.02 -14.17
C THR A 123 -13.91 -15.58 -13.74
N PHE A 124 -12.83 -15.12 -14.34
CA PHE A 124 -11.47 -15.50 -13.94
C PHE A 124 -11.16 -15.17 -12.48
N ILE A 125 -11.54 -13.99 -12.00
CA ILE A 125 -11.34 -13.60 -10.59
C ILE A 125 -12.11 -14.52 -9.65
N ASN A 126 -13.35 -14.85 -10.01
CA ASN A 126 -14.18 -15.79 -9.25
C ASN A 126 -13.57 -17.21 -9.26
N TYR A 127 -13.09 -17.68 -10.40
CA TYR A 127 -12.35 -18.94 -10.51
C TYR A 127 -11.13 -18.95 -9.57
N LYS A 128 -10.32 -17.88 -9.57
CA LYS A 128 -9.18 -17.77 -8.65
C LYS A 128 -9.58 -17.77 -7.18
N LYS A 129 -10.71 -17.16 -6.87
CA LYS A 129 -11.26 -17.14 -5.51
C LYS A 129 -11.69 -18.54 -5.04
N THR A 130 -12.40 -19.28 -5.88
CA THR A 130 -13.00 -20.57 -5.51
C THR A 130 -11.97 -21.70 -5.54
N VAL A 131 -11.18 -21.81 -6.60
CA VAL A 131 -10.25 -22.92 -6.79
C VAL A 131 -8.97 -22.76 -5.96
N PHE A 132 -8.43 -21.55 -5.85
CA PHE A 132 -7.15 -21.31 -5.14
C PHE A 132 -7.33 -20.70 -3.75
N SER A 133 -8.55 -20.46 -3.28
CA SER A 133 -8.83 -19.89 -1.96
C SER A 133 -7.98 -18.65 -1.63
N LEU A 134 -7.76 -17.79 -2.61
CA LEU A 134 -6.86 -16.65 -2.47
C LEU A 134 -7.34 -15.66 -1.40
N ALA A 135 -6.39 -15.12 -0.63
CA ALA A 135 -6.67 -14.10 0.38
C ALA A 135 -7.32 -12.85 -0.25
N LYS A 136 -8.21 -12.19 0.50
CA LYS A 136 -8.93 -10.98 0.05
C LYS A 136 -7.99 -9.88 -0.47
N THR A 137 -6.83 -9.72 0.14
CA THR A 137 -5.80 -8.75 -0.30
C THR A 137 -5.24 -9.09 -1.68
N THR A 138 -4.99 -10.37 -1.96
CA THR A 138 -4.51 -10.85 -3.26
C THR A 138 -5.59 -10.64 -4.33
N LEU A 139 -6.86 -11.00 -4.02
CA LEU A 139 -7.98 -10.77 -4.93
C LEU A 139 -8.19 -9.28 -5.25
N ASN A 140 -8.00 -8.40 -4.26
CA ASN A 140 -8.06 -6.96 -4.50
C ASN A 140 -6.96 -6.49 -5.48
N GLY A 141 -5.76 -7.07 -5.39
CA GLY A 141 -4.69 -6.83 -6.35
C GLY A 141 -5.04 -7.32 -7.76
N HIS A 142 -5.59 -8.53 -7.88
CA HIS A 142 -6.06 -9.07 -9.17
C HIS A 142 -7.14 -8.18 -9.78
N ASN A 143 -8.15 -7.78 -8.99
CA ASN A 143 -9.18 -6.83 -9.42
C ASN A 143 -8.61 -5.51 -9.91
N GLN A 144 -7.60 -4.97 -9.22
CA GLN A 144 -6.98 -3.73 -9.63
C GLN A 144 -6.26 -3.88 -10.96
N PHE A 145 -5.40 -4.88 -11.08
CA PHE A 145 -4.52 -5.04 -12.24
C PHE A 145 -5.30 -5.42 -13.50
N LEU A 146 -6.32 -6.28 -13.37
CA LEU A 146 -7.19 -6.61 -14.51
C LEU A 146 -8.07 -5.44 -14.93
N HIS A 147 -8.58 -4.66 -13.99
CA HIS A 147 -9.32 -3.46 -14.33
C HIS A 147 -8.46 -2.43 -15.06
N GLU A 148 -7.20 -2.25 -14.66
CA GLU A 148 -6.27 -1.37 -15.38
C GLU A 148 -6.00 -1.88 -16.82
N PHE A 149 -5.89 -3.19 -16.99
CA PHE A 149 -5.74 -3.80 -18.32
C PHE A 149 -7.02 -3.67 -19.15
N LEU A 150 -8.20 -3.87 -18.54
CA LEU A 150 -9.50 -3.65 -19.20
C LEU A 150 -9.64 -2.20 -19.70
N MET A 151 -9.35 -1.22 -18.85
CA MET A 151 -9.42 0.19 -19.23
C MET A 151 -8.44 0.54 -20.35
N PHE A 152 -7.26 -0.08 -20.36
CA PHE A 152 -6.33 0.05 -21.47
C PHE A 152 -6.92 -0.51 -22.77
N LEU A 153 -7.41 -1.75 -22.76
CA LEU A 153 -8.02 -2.39 -23.95
C LEU A 153 -9.21 -1.59 -24.48
N THR A 154 -10.09 -1.13 -23.58
CA THR A 154 -11.23 -0.28 -23.93
C THR A 154 -10.78 1.03 -24.58
N GLY A 155 -9.73 1.66 -24.06
CA GLY A 155 -9.13 2.88 -24.61
C GLY A 155 -8.50 2.69 -26.00
N GLU A 156 -8.05 1.47 -26.32
CA GLU A 156 -7.57 1.08 -27.65
C GLU A 156 -8.71 0.58 -28.58
N GLY A 157 -9.99 0.64 -28.15
CA GLY A 157 -11.14 0.21 -28.91
C GLY A 157 -11.35 -1.31 -28.96
N VAL A 158 -10.65 -2.08 -28.13
CA VAL A 158 -10.77 -3.54 -28.06
C VAL A 158 -11.91 -3.91 -27.12
N THR A 159 -13.01 -4.43 -27.67
CA THR A 159 -14.24 -4.75 -26.94
C THR A 159 -14.54 -6.24 -26.85
N LYS A 160 -13.91 -7.07 -27.73
CA LYS A 160 -14.12 -8.52 -27.79
C LYS A 160 -12.86 -9.29 -27.42
N MET A 161 -13.02 -10.46 -26.78
CA MET A 161 -11.90 -11.34 -26.46
C MET A 161 -11.10 -11.75 -27.69
N THR A 162 -11.77 -12.06 -28.79
CA THR A 162 -11.15 -12.47 -30.05
C THR A 162 -10.33 -11.36 -30.72
N SER A 163 -10.52 -10.10 -30.34
CA SER A 163 -9.76 -8.96 -30.86
C SER A 163 -8.46 -8.71 -30.09
N ILE A 164 -8.26 -9.37 -28.96
CA ILE A 164 -7.00 -9.28 -28.20
C ILE A 164 -5.90 -9.94 -29.03
N ASN A 165 -4.78 -9.22 -29.19
CA ASN A 165 -3.61 -9.74 -29.90
C ASN A 165 -2.30 -9.25 -29.25
N GLN A 166 -1.19 -9.76 -29.76
CA GLN A 166 0.15 -9.49 -29.21
C GLN A 166 0.53 -8.00 -29.23
N VAL A 167 0.04 -7.24 -30.20
CA VAL A 167 0.33 -5.80 -30.34
C VAL A 167 -0.20 -5.03 -29.14
N TYR A 168 -1.44 -5.30 -28.72
CA TYR A 168 -2.04 -4.65 -27.54
C TYR A 168 -1.31 -5.02 -26.26
N ILE A 169 -0.84 -6.26 -26.12
CA ILE A 169 -0.09 -6.71 -24.96
C ILE A 169 1.23 -5.96 -24.86
N PHE A 170 1.99 -5.86 -25.94
CA PHE A 170 3.24 -5.08 -25.96
C PHE A 170 3.01 -3.59 -25.72
N SER A 171 1.94 -3.02 -26.28
CA SER A 171 1.57 -1.63 -26.04
C SER A 171 1.23 -1.38 -24.56
N PHE A 172 0.51 -2.31 -23.92
CA PHE A 172 0.25 -2.24 -22.49
C PHE A 172 1.54 -2.28 -21.67
N ILE A 173 2.45 -3.21 -21.98
CA ILE A 173 3.75 -3.31 -21.30
C ILE A 173 4.54 -2.02 -21.43
N LYS A 174 4.60 -1.42 -22.62
CA LYS A 174 5.32 -0.16 -22.88
C LYS A 174 4.74 1.04 -22.12
N LYS A 175 3.43 1.05 -21.84
CA LYS A 175 2.77 2.11 -21.07
C LYS A 175 3.01 2.00 -19.54
N LEU A 176 3.60 0.92 -19.06
CA LEU A 176 3.86 0.76 -17.63
C LEU A 176 5.01 1.68 -17.17
N PRO A 177 4.86 2.39 -16.04
CA PRO A 177 5.87 3.31 -15.55
C PRO A 177 7.15 2.59 -15.14
N ALA A 178 8.29 3.01 -15.70
CA ALA A 178 9.59 2.35 -15.48
C ALA A 178 10.06 2.35 -14.01
N ASN A 179 9.63 3.32 -13.22
CA ASN A 179 10.01 3.47 -11.81
C ASN A 179 9.20 2.58 -10.83
N LYS A 180 8.32 1.70 -11.32
CA LYS A 180 7.44 0.83 -10.49
C LYS A 180 7.66 -0.66 -10.79
N LEU A 181 8.90 -1.09 -10.91
CA LEU A 181 9.25 -2.45 -11.35
C LEU A 181 8.52 -3.57 -10.61
N ALA A 182 8.52 -3.56 -9.27
CA ALA A 182 7.87 -4.60 -8.46
C ALA A 182 6.34 -4.67 -8.69
N VAL A 183 5.69 -3.50 -8.79
CA VAL A 183 4.25 -3.42 -9.07
C VAL A 183 3.94 -3.89 -10.49
N ASN A 184 4.76 -3.48 -11.47
CA ASN A 184 4.62 -3.89 -12.86
C ASN A 184 4.79 -5.39 -13.00
N HIS A 185 5.77 -5.99 -12.33
CA HIS A 185 5.97 -7.44 -12.32
C HIS A 185 4.74 -8.18 -11.79
N SER A 186 4.18 -7.73 -10.67
CA SER A 186 2.94 -8.29 -10.11
C SER A 186 1.75 -8.14 -11.06
N LYS A 187 1.59 -6.95 -11.66
CA LYS A 187 0.54 -6.66 -12.64
C LYS A 187 0.63 -7.56 -13.86
N LEU A 188 1.81 -7.66 -14.45
CA LEU A 188 2.06 -8.51 -15.61
C LEU A 188 1.86 -9.99 -15.29
N GLY A 189 2.20 -10.43 -14.07
CA GLY A 189 1.90 -11.78 -13.62
C GLY A 189 0.41 -12.12 -13.60
N VAL A 190 -0.42 -11.18 -13.17
CA VAL A 190 -1.90 -11.35 -13.17
C VAL A 190 -2.46 -11.33 -14.59
N VAL A 191 -2.01 -10.40 -15.45
CA VAL A 191 -2.43 -10.33 -16.87
C VAL A 191 -2.02 -11.60 -17.61
N LYS A 192 -0.79 -12.08 -17.39
CA LYS A 192 -0.30 -13.36 -17.95
C LYS A 192 -1.20 -14.53 -17.56
N ALA A 193 -1.54 -14.64 -16.28
CA ALA A 193 -2.42 -15.70 -15.80
C ALA A 193 -3.84 -15.63 -16.40
N PHE A 194 -4.37 -14.41 -16.59
CA PHE A 194 -5.65 -14.18 -17.25
C PHE A 194 -5.61 -14.60 -18.73
N LEU A 195 -4.58 -14.20 -19.47
CA LEU A 195 -4.45 -14.55 -20.89
C LEU A 195 -4.32 -16.07 -21.09
N ARG A 196 -3.57 -16.73 -20.21
CA ARG A 196 -3.49 -18.19 -20.21
C ARG A 196 -4.83 -18.85 -19.95
N TYR A 197 -5.56 -18.39 -18.93
CA TYR A 197 -6.91 -18.85 -18.65
C TYR A 197 -7.84 -18.65 -19.87
N ALA A 198 -7.80 -17.47 -20.49
CA ALA A 198 -8.61 -17.19 -21.65
C ALA A 198 -8.29 -18.11 -22.85
N PHE A 199 -7.04 -18.52 -23.00
CA PHE A 199 -6.64 -19.49 -24.01
C PHE A 199 -7.10 -20.91 -23.65
N GLU A 200 -6.92 -21.34 -22.41
CA GLU A 200 -7.36 -22.65 -21.90
C GLU A 200 -8.89 -22.82 -22.04
N GLU A 201 -9.65 -21.74 -21.81
CA GLU A 201 -11.11 -21.69 -21.99
C GLU A 201 -11.54 -21.42 -23.46
N GLN A 202 -10.60 -21.41 -24.42
CA GLN A 202 -10.85 -21.22 -25.86
C GLN A 202 -11.52 -19.88 -26.22
N LEU A 203 -11.35 -18.86 -25.36
CA LEU A 203 -11.89 -17.51 -25.58
C LEU A 203 -11.00 -16.65 -26.49
N ILE A 204 -9.74 -17.05 -26.65
CA ILE A 204 -8.76 -16.51 -27.60
C ILE A 204 -8.09 -17.66 -28.33
N SER A 205 -7.74 -17.44 -29.59
CA SER A 205 -7.18 -18.49 -30.46
C SER A 205 -5.68 -18.77 -30.23
N THR A 206 -4.98 -17.86 -29.58
CA THR A 206 -3.52 -17.94 -29.38
C THR A 206 -3.17 -17.68 -27.93
N ASP A 207 -2.23 -18.45 -27.37
CA ASP A 207 -1.70 -18.21 -26.02
C ASP A 207 -0.75 -16.99 -26.02
N TYR A 208 -1.32 -15.82 -25.79
CA TYR A 208 -0.56 -14.58 -25.65
C TYR A 208 0.15 -14.44 -24.30
N SER A 209 -0.05 -15.35 -23.35
CA SER A 209 0.64 -15.30 -22.07
C SER A 209 2.17 -15.39 -22.23
N ASN A 210 2.62 -16.06 -23.30
CA ASN A 210 4.05 -16.21 -23.61
C ASN A 210 4.71 -14.92 -24.09
N ALA A 211 3.92 -13.92 -24.55
CA ALA A 211 4.45 -12.59 -24.88
C ALA A 211 4.88 -11.78 -23.64
N ILE A 212 4.46 -12.21 -22.45
CA ILE A 212 4.84 -11.58 -21.18
C ILE A 212 6.01 -12.36 -20.56
N TYR A 213 7.24 -11.87 -20.82
CA TYR A 213 8.44 -12.44 -20.20
C TYR A 213 8.53 -12.08 -18.72
N ARG A 214 8.82 -13.05 -17.87
CA ARG A 214 9.30 -12.79 -16.50
C ARG A 214 10.78 -12.45 -16.60
N ASN A 215 11.14 -11.19 -16.44
CA ASN A 215 12.53 -10.86 -16.13
C ASN A 215 12.83 -11.42 -14.74
N ASN A 216 13.48 -12.60 -14.69
CA ASN A 216 14.08 -13.11 -13.49
C ASN A 216 15.34 -12.25 -13.22
N HIS A 217 15.15 -11.07 -12.64
CA HIS A 217 16.26 -10.38 -12.00
C HIS A 217 16.62 -11.16 -10.74
N LYS A 218 17.66 -12.00 -10.86
CA LYS A 218 18.42 -12.49 -9.71
C LYS A 218 19.21 -11.33 -9.10
#